data_a6999660a5af14547e23dff941439d87
#
_entry.id   a6999660a5af14547e23dff941439d87
#
_cell.length_a   1.000
_cell.length_b   1.000
_cell.length_c   1.000
_cell.angle_alpha   90.00
_cell.angle_beta   90.00
_cell.angle_gamma   90.00
#
_symmetry.space_group_name_H-M   'P 1'
#
loop_
_entity.id
_entity.type
_entity.pdbx_description
1 polymer ?
#
loop_
_entity_poly.entity_id
_entity_poly.type
_entity_poly.pdbx_seq_one_letter_code
_entity_poly.pdbx_strand_id
1 'polypeptide(L)'
;MSLDLFKLHGKTAWITGGAKGLGFQMANALAGVGANLVISSRHADESVAAAKQIAETHKVRAFGAAADVTKPAEVEAVVAQAERELGGIDILVNNAGINIRKSTIEMPLEDWQQVIDINLTGPFNCSKAAAPGMIRKGWGRIIYMSSMLGQVGLAARPPYTASKAGLILLAKTQALEFAKNGITVNAICPGPFGTEMNKPLLQNPEAYQNFVSKIPIGRWGEMHEIDGVIIFLASPASSYVTGTTITVDGGWTAQ
;
A
#
# COMPACT_ATOMS: atom_id res chain seq x y z
N MET A 1 5.89 5.58 27.98
CA MET A 1 6.95 4.95 27.18
C MET A 1 6.35 4.03 26.13
N SER A 2 7.03 3.75 25.10
CA SER A 2 6.90 2.73 24.04
C SER A 2 5.60 2.65 23.25
N LEU A 3 4.44 2.35 23.81
CA LEU A 3 3.19 2.24 23.03
C LEU A 3 2.71 3.57 22.45
N ASP A 4 3.06 4.70 23.05
CA ASP A 4 2.74 6.02 22.49
C ASP A 4 3.45 6.29 21.17
N LEU A 5 4.58 5.60 20.91
CA LEU A 5 5.29 5.69 19.63
C LEU A 5 4.47 5.15 18.45
N PHE A 6 3.46 4.34 18.70
CA PHE A 6 2.57 3.78 17.67
C PHE A 6 1.32 4.61 17.44
N LYS A 7 1.05 5.65 18.25
CA LYS A 7 -0.11 6.53 18.09
C LYS A 7 0.08 7.50 16.93
N LEU A 8 -1.01 7.75 16.21
CA LEU A 8 -1.04 8.60 15.03
C LEU A 8 -2.02 9.78 15.16
N HIS A 9 -2.35 10.18 16.40
CA HIS A 9 -3.23 11.32 16.62
C HIS A 9 -2.71 12.59 15.93
N GLY A 10 -3.60 13.26 15.19
CA GLY A 10 -3.26 14.46 14.43
C GLY A 10 -2.52 14.19 13.11
N LYS A 11 -2.25 12.93 12.75
CA LYS A 11 -1.69 12.54 11.46
C LYS A 11 -2.78 12.15 10.48
N THR A 12 -2.56 12.40 9.21
CA THR A 12 -3.46 12.04 8.11
C THR A 12 -2.79 11.02 7.21
N ALA A 13 -3.41 9.86 7.04
CA ALA A 13 -2.96 8.80 6.15
C ALA A 13 -3.81 8.75 4.88
N TRP A 14 -3.16 8.77 3.72
CA TRP A 14 -3.78 8.52 2.44
C TRP A 14 -3.47 7.11 1.96
N ILE A 15 -4.53 6.32 1.69
CA ILE A 15 -4.43 4.94 1.21
C ILE A 15 -5.03 4.86 -0.19
N THR A 16 -4.17 4.62 -1.20
CA THR A 16 -4.63 4.39 -2.57
C THR A 16 -5.17 2.96 -2.70
N GLY A 17 -6.29 2.78 -3.41
CA GLY A 17 -6.97 1.48 -3.44
C GLY A 17 -7.46 1.03 -2.06
N GLY A 18 -7.78 1.99 -1.18
CA GLY A 18 -8.13 1.76 0.22
C GLY A 18 -9.57 1.33 0.49
N ALA A 19 -10.40 1.20 -0.55
CA ALA A 19 -11.81 0.85 -0.37
C ALA A 19 -12.07 -0.63 -0.08
N LYS A 20 -11.12 -1.52 -0.36
CA LYS A 20 -11.29 -2.98 -0.26
C LYS A 20 -9.98 -3.68 0.16
N GLY A 21 -10.10 -4.94 0.54
CA GLY A 21 -8.97 -5.87 0.75
C GLY A 21 -7.93 -5.35 1.73
N LEU A 22 -6.64 -5.57 1.44
CA LEU A 22 -5.55 -5.13 2.31
C LEU A 22 -5.52 -3.60 2.49
N GLY A 23 -5.90 -2.83 1.46
CA GLY A 23 -5.98 -1.37 1.57
C GLY A 23 -6.99 -0.92 2.62
N PHE A 24 -8.18 -1.52 2.65
CA PHE A 24 -9.20 -1.25 3.67
C PHE A 24 -8.74 -1.69 5.05
N GLN A 25 -8.12 -2.87 5.16
CA GLN A 25 -7.59 -3.36 6.43
C GLN A 25 -6.53 -2.42 7.00
N MET A 26 -5.58 -1.98 6.17
CA MET A 26 -4.55 -1.03 6.60
C MET A 26 -5.13 0.34 6.98
N ALA A 27 -6.14 0.82 6.26
CA ALA A 27 -6.86 2.04 6.62
C ALA A 27 -7.53 1.91 7.99
N ASN A 28 -8.21 0.79 8.22
CA ASN A 28 -8.87 0.47 9.50
C ASN A 28 -7.83 0.39 10.65
N ALA A 29 -6.69 -0.25 10.43
CA ALA A 29 -5.62 -0.35 11.41
C ALA A 29 -5.02 1.02 11.79
N LEU A 30 -4.76 1.88 10.79
CA LEU A 30 -4.21 3.23 11.01
C LEU A 30 -5.22 4.13 11.73
N ALA A 31 -6.51 4.03 11.41
CA ALA A 31 -7.56 4.73 12.14
C ALA A 31 -7.68 4.26 13.59
N GLY A 32 -7.51 2.95 13.84
CA GLY A 32 -7.52 2.36 15.18
C GLY A 32 -6.44 2.90 16.11
N VAL A 33 -5.37 3.46 15.57
CA VAL A 33 -4.31 4.14 16.34
C VAL A 33 -4.36 5.67 16.23
N GLY A 34 -5.48 6.22 15.71
CA GLY A 34 -5.82 7.64 15.76
C GLY A 34 -5.50 8.46 14.52
N ALA A 35 -5.16 7.85 13.39
CA ALA A 35 -4.95 8.58 12.13
C ALA A 35 -6.28 9.04 11.51
N ASN A 36 -6.31 10.27 10.99
CA ASN A 36 -7.31 10.68 10.02
C ASN A 36 -7.03 10.02 8.67
N LEU A 37 -8.06 9.85 7.82
CA LEU A 37 -7.90 9.08 6.59
C LEU A 37 -8.34 9.82 5.33
N VAL A 38 -7.59 9.58 4.27
CA VAL A 38 -8.01 9.77 2.88
C VAL A 38 -8.02 8.40 2.21
N ILE A 39 -9.17 7.99 1.71
CA ILE A 39 -9.31 6.73 0.96
C ILE A 39 -9.58 7.07 -0.48
N SER A 40 -8.80 6.54 -1.41
CA SER A 40 -9.06 6.74 -2.83
C SER A 40 -9.11 5.44 -3.61
N SER A 41 -9.99 5.42 -4.60
CA SER A 41 -10.06 4.40 -5.64
C SER A 41 -10.65 5.05 -6.91
N ARG A 42 -10.74 4.29 -8.00
CA ARG A 42 -11.40 4.80 -9.23
C ARG A 42 -12.92 4.97 -9.07
N HIS A 43 -13.51 4.37 -8.05
CA HIS A 43 -14.94 4.42 -7.74
C HIS A 43 -15.17 5.28 -6.50
N ALA A 44 -15.78 6.46 -6.70
CA ALA A 44 -16.03 7.42 -5.62
C ALA A 44 -16.92 6.85 -4.52
N ASP A 45 -18.00 6.17 -4.90
CA ASP A 45 -18.98 5.57 -4.01
C ASP A 45 -18.37 4.56 -3.03
N GLU A 46 -17.50 3.68 -3.53
CA GLU A 46 -16.77 2.72 -2.71
C GLU A 46 -15.82 3.41 -1.72
N SER A 47 -15.09 4.43 -2.17
CA SER A 47 -14.15 5.17 -1.34
C SER A 47 -14.86 5.97 -0.25
N VAL A 48 -15.98 6.61 -0.58
CA VAL A 48 -16.81 7.37 0.36
C VAL A 48 -17.45 6.44 1.40
N ALA A 49 -17.99 5.30 0.98
CA ALA A 49 -18.58 4.32 1.89
C ALA A 49 -17.54 3.76 2.87
N ALA A 50 -16.34 3.39 2.38
CA ALA A 50 -15.25 2.88 3.21
C ALA A 50 -14.77 3.94 4.22
N ALA A 51 -14.55 5.18 3.78
CA ALA A 51 -14.13 6.28 4.65
C ALA A 51 -15.16 6.55 5.74
N LYS A 52 -16.45 6.58 5.40
CA LYS A 52 -17.54 6.77 6.36
C LYS A 52 -17.57 5.66 7.40
N GLN A 53 -17.53 4.40 6.97
CA GLN A 53 -17.53 3.25 7.87
C GLN A 53 -16.39 3.31 8.89
N ILE A 54 -15.16 3.60 8.43
CA ILE A 54 -13.98 3.66 9.31
C ILE A 54 -14.06 4.87 10.24
N ALA A 55 -14.50 6.04 9.74
CA ALA A 55 -14.66 7.24 10.55
C ALA A 55 -15.66 7.03 11.70
N GLU A 56 -16.78 6.37 11.42
CA GLU A 56 -17.80 6.04 12.43
C GLU A 56 -17.29 5.04 13.47
N THR A 57 -16.50 4.04 13.03
CA THR A 57 -15.96 3.00 13.92
C THR A 57 -14.91 3.56 14.88
N HIS A 58 -13.96 4.35 14.36
CA HIS A 58 -12.78 4.81 15.12
C HIS A 58 -12.86 6.24 15.63
N LYS A 59 -13.94 6.97 15.30
CA LYS A 59 -14.14 8.38 15.70
C LYS A 59 -13.03 9.32 15.22
N VAL A 60 -12.55 9.08 14.00
CA VAL A 60 -11.54 9.88 13.30
C VAL A 60 -12.19 10.66 12.15
N ARG A 61 -11.51 11.69 11.65
CA ARG A 61 -11.92 12.36 10.42
C ARG A 61 -11.49 11.54 9.22
N ALA A 62 -12.38 11.35 8.23
CA ALA A 62 -12.04 10.67 7.01
C ALA A 62 -12.89 11.16 5.84
N PHE A 63 -12.32 11.14 4.64
CA PHE A 63 -13.08 11.29 3.40
C PHE A 63 -12.63 10.29 2.32
N GLY A 64 -13.54 9.98 1.41
CA GLY A 64 -13.29 9.17 0.22
C GLY A 64 -13.24 10.04 -1.02
N ALA A 65 -12.33 9.73 -1.95
CA ALA A 65 -12.18 10.43 -3.22
C ALA A 65 -12.07 9.44 -4.39
N ALA A 66 -12.57 9.85 -5.58
CA ALA A 66 -12.22 9.17 -6.81
C ALA A 66 -10.85 9.63 -7.27
N ALA A 67 -9.96 8.68 -7.58
CA ALA A 67 -8.69 8.98 -8.23
C ALA A 67 -8.14 7.75 -8.95
N ASP A 68 -7.82 7.94 -10.22
CA ASP A 68 -6.96 7.04 -10.96
C ASP A 68 -5.50 7.47 -10.75
N VAL A 69 -4.72 6.62 -10.10
CA VAL A 69 -3.32 6.91 -9.78
C VAL A 69 -2.44 7.12 -11.02
N THR A 70 -2.89 6.68 -12.19
CA THR A 70 -2.18 6.91 -13.46
C THR A 70 -2.37 8.33 -14.00
N LYS A 71 -3.29 9.10 -13.42
CA LYS A 71 -3.63 10.47 -13.85
C LYS A 71 -3.14 11.51 -12.83
N PRO A 72 -2.03 12.20 -13.09
CA PRO A 72 -1.45 13.16 -12.15
C PRO A 72 -2.43 14.21 -11.64
N ALA A 73 -3.30 14.75 -12.50
CA ALA A 73 -4.27 15.77 -12.10
C ALA A 73 -5.29 15.27 -11.07
N GLU A 74 -5.73 14.00 -11.18
CA GLU A 74 -6.64 13.41 -10.19
C GLU A 74 -5.92 13.16 -8.86
N VAL A 75 -4.66 12.74 -8.91
CA VAL A 75 -3.78 12.57 -7.74
C VAL A 75 -3.55 13.90 -7.02
N GLU A 76 -3.23 14.96 -7.74
CA GLU A 76 -3.03 16.31 -7.20
C GLU A 76 -4.31 16.87 -6.58
N ALA A 77 -5.47 16.59 -7.17
CA ALA A 77 -6.77 16.99 -6.62
C ALA A 77 -7.04 16.36 -5.25
N VAL A 78 -6.67 15.08 -5.04
CA VAL A 78 -6.76 14.41 -3.73
C VAL A 78 -5.86 15.09 -2.70
N VAL A 79 -4.62 15.41 -3.06
CA VAL A 79 -3.69 16.11 -2.16
C VAL A 79 -4.23 17.48 -1.76
N ALA A 80 -4.73 18.25 -2.73
CA ALA A 80 -5.31 19.57 -2.48
C ALA A 80 -6.56 19.49 -1.58
N GLN A 81 -7.41 18.46 -1.75
CA GLN A 81 -8.55 18.23 -0.87
C GLN A 81 -8.08 17.86 0.54
N ALA A 82 -7.10 17.00 0.68
CA ALA A 82 -6.54 16.63 1.98
C ALA A 82 -5.93 17.84 2.72
N GLU A 83 -5.29 18.76 2.00
CA GLU A 83 -4.78 20.00 2.59
C GLU A 83 -5.90 20.88 3.16
N ARG A 84 -7.00 21.03 2.41
CA ARG A 84 -8.14 21.84 2.86
C ARG A 84 -8.89 21.23 4.04
N GLU A 85 -9.11 19.91 3.99
CA GLU A 85 -10.01 19.25 4.96
C GLU A 85 -9.28 18.68 6.18
N LEU A 86 -8.05 18.18 6.02
CA LEU A 86 -7.34 17.45 7.06
C LEU A 86 -5.97 18.06 7.41
N GLY A 87 -5.57 19.17 6.80
CA GLY A 87 -4.26 19.79 7.02
C GLY A 87 -3.11 19.09 6.28
N GLY A 88 -3.44 18.36 5.22
CA GLY A 88 -2.49 17.69 4.33
C GLY A 88 -2.21 16.23 4.70
N ILE A 89 -1.36 15.59 3.90
CA ILE A 89 -1.01 14.18 4.03
C ILE A 89 0.29 14.06 4.82
N ASP A 90 0.30 13.20 5.83
CA ASP A 90 1.49 12.86 6.63
C ASP A 90 1.99 11.44 6.29
N ILE A 91 1.08 10.53 5.95
CA ILE A 91 1.37 9.14 5.65
C ILE A 91 0.75 8.81 4.29
N LEU A 92 1.53 8.26 3.37
CA LEU A 92 1.07 7.75 2.08
C LEU A 92 1.27 6.24 2.00
N VAL A 93 0.18 5.50 1.82
CA VAL A 93 0.21 4.07 1.55
C VAL A 93 -0.14 3.84 0.08
N ASN A 94 0.86 3.58 -0.73
CA ASN A 94 0.73 3.25 -2.14
C ASN A 94 0.31 1.78 -2.29
N ASN A 95 -1.00 1.53 -2.23
CA ASN A 95 -1.55 0.16 -2.24
C ASN A 95 -2.29 -0.17 -3.54
N ALA A 96 -2.79 0.80 -4.30
CA ALA A 96 -3.47 0.53 -5.57
C ALA A 96 -2.62 -0.34 -6.49
N GLY A 97 -3.24 -1.39 -7.07
CA GLY A 97 -2.53 -2.30 -7.95
C GLY A 97 -3.44 -3.36 -8.56
N ILE A 98 -2.99 -3.92 -9.68
CA ILE A 98 -3.63 -5.01 -10.42
C ILE A 98 -2.64 -6.11 -10.75
N ASN A 99 -3.18 -7.27 -11.11
CA ASN A 99 -2.38 -8.40 -11.58
C ASN A 99 -3.06 -9.05 -12.78
N ILE A 100 -2.42 -9.04 -13.94
CA ILE A 100 -2.83 -9.75 -15.15
C ILE A 100 -1.94 -10.97 -15.31
N ARG A 101 -2.56 -12.15 -15.44
CA ARG A 101 -1.88 -13.45 -15.46
C ARG A 101 -1.86 -14.02 -16.85
N LYS A 102 -0.72 -13.90 -17.54
CA LYS A 102 -0.43 -14.48 -18.85
C LYS A 102 1.06 -14.82 -18.92
N SER A 103 1.43 -15.82 -19.73
CA SER A 103 2.84 -16.12 -20.01
C SER A 103 3.51 -14.95 -20.73
N THR A 104 4.83 -14.88 -20.73
CA THR A 104 5.59 -13.81 -21.41
C THR A 104 5.27 -13.73 -22.89
N ILE A 105 5.10 -14.90 -23.54
CA ILE A 105 4.82 -14.96 -24.99
C ILE A 105 3.39 -14.50 -25.30
N GLU A 106 2.45 -14.76 -24.40
CA GLU A 106 1.03 -14.44 -24.56
C GLU A 106 0.63 -13.07 -24.02
N MET A 107 1.56 -12.36 -23.35
CA MET A 107 1.29 -11.07 -22.70
C MET A 107 1.20 -9.95 -23.74
N PRO A 108 0.01 -9.38 -24.01
CA PRO A 108 -0.09 -8.19 -24.86
C PRO A 108 0.64 -7.01 -24.25
N LEU A 109 1.19 -6.15 -25.08
CA LEU A 109 1.91 -4.96 -24.61
C LEU A 109 1.00 -4.01 -23.83
N GLU A 110 -0.26 -3.93 -24.20
CA GLU A 110 -1.29 -3.13 -23.51
C GLU A 110 -1.52 -3.60 -22.08
N ASP A 111 -1.63 -4.91 -21.87
CA ASP A 111 -1.77 -5.52 -20.53
C ASP A 111 -0.51 -5.32 -19.69
N TRP A 112 0.67 -5.45 -20.32
CA TRP A 112 1.94 -5.13 -19.68
C TRP A 112 1.96 -3.67 -19.21
N GLN A 113 1.67 -2.73 -20.13
CA GLN A 113 1.70 -1.31 -19.84
C GLN A 113 0.70 -0.92 -18.77
N GLN A 114 -0.52 -1.47 -18.83
CA GLN A 114 -1.56 -1.22 -17.82
C GLN A 114 -1.09 -1.60 -16.41
N VAL A 115 -0.42 -2.75 -16.26
CA VAL A 115 0.10 -3.18 -14.96
C VAL A 115 1.23 -2.26 -14.49
N ILE A 116 2.17 -1.88 -15.38
CA ILE A 116 3.26 -0.96 -15.05
C ILE A 116 2.72 0.42 -14.65
N ASP A 117 1.77 0.96 -15.41
CA ASP A 117 1.19 2.27 -15.15
C ASP A 117 0.49 2.33 -13.79
N ILE A 118 -0.32 1.33 -13.47
CA ILE A 118 -1.04 1.31 -12.20
C ILE A 118 -0.12 0.96 -11.02
N ASN A 119 0.73 -0.06 -11.18
CA ASN A 119 1.49 -0.61 -10.05
C ASN A 119 2.80 0.12 -9.75
N LEU A 120 3.38 0.85 -10.71
CA LEU A 120 4.68 1.52 -10.56
C LEU A 120 4.60 3.01 -10.83
N THR A 121 4.09 3.43 -12.00
CA THR A 121 3.96 4.86 -12.34
C THR A 121 2.96 5.56 -11.41
N GLY A 122 1.83 4.92 -11.10
CA GLY A 122 0.84 5.45 -10.17
C GLY A 122 1.39 5.75 -8.77
N PRO A 123 2.04 4.80 -8.08
CA PRO A 123 2.74 5.05 -6.83
C PRO A 123 3.79 6.17 -6.89
N PHE A 124 4.53 6.28 -8.00
CA PHE A 124 5.44 7.40 -8.22
C PHE A 124 4.70 8.74 -8.28
N ASN A 125 3.58 8.83 -9.03
CA ASN A 125 2.75 10.04 -9.11
C ASN A 125 2.23 10.46 -7.72
N CYS A 126 1.71 9.50 -6.94
CA CYS A 126 1.21 9.77 -5.59
C CYS A 126 2.32 10.28 -4.66
N SER A 127 3.49 9.66 -4.70
CA SER A 127 4.64 10.09 -3.88
C SER A 127 5.13 11.48 -4.29
N LYS A 128 5.23 11.75 -5.61
CA LYS A 128 5.60 13.05 -6.15
C LYS A 128 4.65 14.16 -5.69
N ALA A 129 3.35 13.88 -5.65
CA ALA A 129 2.33 14.85 -5.25
C ALA A 129 2.29 15.08 -3.72
N ALA A 130 2.45 14.02 -2.91
CA ALA A 130 2.37 14.12 -1.45
C ALA A 130 3.66 14.64 -0.79
N ALA A 131 4.83 14.30 -1.33
CA ALA A 131 6.13 14.63 -0.72
C ALA A 131 6.35 16.13 -0.45
N PRO A 132 5.97 17.08 -1.31
CA PRO A 132 6.15 18.51 -1.01
C PRO A 132 5.47 18.96 0.28
N GLY A 133 4.27 18.47 0.58
CA GLY A 133 3.57 18.73 1.85
C GLY A 133 4.31 18.16 3.05
N MET A 134 4.80 16.93 2.94
CA MET A 134 5.61 16.28 3.98
C MET A 134 6.93 17.01 4.23
N ILE A 135 7.61 17.47 3.17
CA ILE A 135 8.85 18.26 3.25
C ILE A 135 8.60 19.56 4.02
N ARG A 136 7.53 20.31 3.71
CA ARG A 136 7.18 21.54 4.44
C ARG A 136 6.94 21.30 5.93
N LYS A 137 6.39 20.12 6.29
CA LYS A 137 6.13 19.73 7.69
C LYS A 137 7.38 19.17 8.40
N GLY A 138 8.45 18.83 7.68
CA GLY A 138 9.62 18.15 8.23
C GLY A 138 9.31 16.73 8.76
N TRP A 139 8.22 16.11 8.29
CA TRP A 139 7.78 14.79 8.72
C TRP A 139 6.95 14.10 7.64
N GLY A 140 7.22 12.83 7.39
CA GLY A 140 6.42 12.03 6.46
C GLY A 140 6.74 10.54 6.54
N ARG A 141 5.78 9.73 6.05
CA ARG A 141 5.90 8.28 5.89
C ARG A 141 5.36 7.89 4.53
N ILE A 142 6.18 7.30 3.68
CA ILE A 142 5.76 6.75 2.38
C ILE A 142 5.97 5.24 2.43
N ILE A 143 4.89 4.49 2.18
CA ILE A 143 4.88 3.04 2.27
C ILE A 143 4.39 2.49 0.93
N TYR A 144 5.23 1.66 0.30
CA TYR A 144 4.89 0.98 -0.94
C TYR A 144 4.43 -0.45 -0.67
N MET A 145 3.23 -0.78 -1.16
CA MET A 145 2.74 -2.17 -1.15
C MET A 145 3.35 -2.90 -2.34
N SER A 146 4.52 -3.49 -2.11
CA SER A 146 5.15 -4.39 -3.06
C SER A 146 4.49 -5.79 -3.01
N SER A 147 5.24 -6.84 -3.02
CA SER A 147 4.83 -8.24 -2.91
C SER A 147 6.06 -9.10 -2.63
N MET A 148 5.88 -10.29 -2.05
CA MET A 148 6.91 -11.34 -2.10
C MET A 148 7.41 -11.56 -3.53
N LEU A 149 6.52 -11.40 -4.53
CA LEU A 149 6.86 -11.50 -5.96
C LEU A 149 7.65 -10.29 -6.51
N GLY A 150 7.92 -9.29 -5.72
CA GLY A 150 8.96 -8.29 -6.01
C GLY A 150 10.37 -8.75 -5.63
N GLN A 151 10.50 -9.85 -4.89
CA GLN A 151 11.77 -10.44 -4.45
C GLN A 151 12.09 -11.74 -5.17
N VAL A 152 11.04 -12.49 -5.57
CA VAL A 152 11.16 -13.77 -6.26
C VAL A 152 10.24 -13.82 -7.48
N GLY A 153 10.59 -14.64 -8.46
CA GLY A 153 9.77 -14.84 -9.66
C GLY A 153 8.63 -15.84 -9.42
N LEU A 154 7.53 -15.63 -10.14
CA LEU A 154 6.49 -16.64 -10.32
C LEU A 154 5.98 -16.58 -11.76
N ALA A 155 5.89 -17.72 -12.43
CA ALA A 155 5.46 -17.81 -13.83
C ALA A 155 4.10 -17.12 -14.09
N ALA A 156 3.90 -16.70 -15.33
CA ALA A 156 2.69 -16.07 -15.83
C ALA A 156 2.32 -14.73 -15.15
N ARG A 157 3.32 -13.97 -14.66
CA ARG A 157 3.13 -12.65 -14.03
C ARG A 157 4.23 -11.64 -14.36
N PRO A 158 4.74 -11.56 -15.61
CA PRO A 158 5.92 -10.75 -15.90
C PRO A 158 5.77 -9.27 -15.52
N PRO A 159 4.69 -8.52 -15.88
CA PRO A 159 4.60 -7.11 -15.50
C PRO A 159 4.36 -6.92 -14.00
N TYR A 160 3.66 -7.84 -13.35
CA TYR A 160 3.41 -7.74 -11.92
C TYR A 160 4.71 -7.86 -11.12
N THR A 161 5.51 -8.90 -11.37
CA THR A 161 6.79 -9.10 -10.68
C THR A 161 7.75 -7.94 -10.95
N ALA A 162 7.86 -7.49 -12.20
CA ALA A 162 8.68 -6.35 -12.57
C ALA A 162 8.25 -5.07 -11.84
N SER A 163 6.94 -4.75 -11.82
CA SER A 163 6.42 -3.58 -11.13
C SER A 163 6.66 -3.63 -9.61
N LYS A 164 6.46 -4.80 -8.99
CA LYS A 164 6.65 -4.96 -7.54
C LYS A 164 8.12 -4.92 -7.14
N ALA A 165 9.03 -5.43 -7.96
CA ALA A 165 10.47 -5.26 -7.77
C ALA A 165 10.88 -3.78 -7.94
N GLY A 166 10.32 -3.09 -8.95
CA GLY A 166 10.53 -1.65 -9.15
C GLY A 166 10.15 -0.81 -7.93
N LEU A 167 9.06 -1.13 -7.23
CA LEU A 167 8.65 -0.43 -6.00
C LEU A 167 9.68 -0.57 -4.87
N ILE A 168 10.34 -1.73 -4.74
CA ILE A 168 11.39 -1.94 -3.73
C ILE A 168 12.56 -0.98 -3.95
N LEU A 169 13.02 -0.85 -5.20
CA LEU A 169 14.13 0.05 -5.51
C LEU A 169 13.72 1.52 -5.52
N LEU A 170 12.49 1.83 -5.94
CA LEU A 170 11.94 3.18 -5.84
C LEU A 170 11.87 3.64 -4.37
N ALA A 171 11.46 2.75 -3.45
CA ALA A 171 11.47 3.05 -2.02
C ALA A 171 12.88 3.39 -1.53
N LYS A 172 13.90 2.65 -1.94
CA LYS A 172 15.30 2.92 -1.56
C LYS A 172 15.80 4.25 -2.11
N THR A 173 15.51 4.56 -3.39
CA THR A 173 15.90 5.83 -4.01
C THR A 173 15.28 7.01 -3.28
N GLN A 174 13.96 6.98 -3.06
CA GLN A 174 13.25 8.06 -2.37
C GLN A 174 13.62 8.17 -0.89
N ALA A 175 13.99 7.06 -0.24
CA ALA A 175 14.53 7.09 1.12
C ALA A 175 15.80 7.94 1.19
N LEU A 176 16.70 7.83 0.23
CA LEU A 176 17.92 8.64 0.15
C LEU A 176 17.61 10.12 -0.14
N GLU A 177 16.65 10.37 -1.05
CA GLU A 177 16.27 11.73 -1.44
C GLU A 177 15.60 12.50 -0.29
N PHE A 178 14.73 11.84 0.49
CA PHE A 178 13.86 12.50 1.46
C PHE A 178 14.32 12.39 2.92
N ALA A 179 15.35 11.61 3.22
CA ALA A 179 15.81 11.38 4.60
C ALA A 179 16.09 12.68 5.37
N LYS A 180 16.77 13.65 4.74
CA LYS A 180 17.10 14.94 5.37
C LYS A 180 15.86 15.81 5.65
N ASN A 181 14.71 15.47 5.08
CA ASN A 181 13.45 16.15 5.28
C ASN A 181 12.57 15.50 6.35
N GLY A 182 13.09 14.52 7.11
CA GLY A 182 12.34 13.81 8.15
C GLY A 182 11.31 12.81 7.60
N ILE A 183 11.44 12.40 6.33
CA ILE A 183 10.55 11.45 5.67
C ILE A 183 11.23 10.08 5.60
N THR A 184 10.53 9.03 6.03
CA THR A 184 10.98 7.66 5.79
C THR A 184 10.19 7.04 4.66
N VAL A 185 10.85 6.22 3.84
CA VAL A 185 10.25 5.53 2.69
C VAL A 185 10.61 4.06 2.76
N ASN A 186 9.59 3.20 2.81
CA ASN A 186 9.78 1.76 2.98
C ASN A 186 8.82 0.95 2.10
N ALA A 187 9.11 -0.33 1.91
CA ALA A 187 8.25 -1.26 1.20
C ALA A 187 7.76 -2.39 2.11
N ILE A 188 6.51 -2.80 1.94
CA ILE A 188 5.98 -4.03 2.51
C ILE A 188 5.84 -5.04 1.37
N CYS A 189 6.29 -6.28 1.60
CA CYS A 189 6.17 -7.39 0.66
C CYS A 189 5.25 -8.48 1.24
N PRO A 190 3.91 -8.34 1.04
CA PRO A 190 2.99 -9.37 1.47
C PRO A 190 3.15 -10.65 0.66
N GLY A 191 2.97 -11.79 1.31
CA GLY A 191 2.69 -13.08 0.71
C GLY A 191 1.22 -13.22 0.29
N PRO A 192 0.69 -14.45 0.24
CA PRO A 192 -0.70 -14.70 -0.09
C PRO A 192 -1.62 -14.35 1.09
N PHE A 193 -2.54 -13.42 0.84
CA PHE A 193 -3.64 -13.04 1.73
C PHE A 193 -4.98 -13.30 1.02
N GLY A 194 -6.04 -13.54 1.79
CA GLY A 194 -7.38 -13.83 1.29
C GLY A 194 -8.10 -12.62 0.69
N THR A 195 -7.52 -11.97 -0.32
CA THR A 195 -8.10 -10.81 -1.00
C THR A 195 -8.92 -11.20 -2.23
N GLU A 196 -9.76 -10.26 -2.72
CA GLU A 196 -10.50 -10.43 -3.98
C GLU A 196 -9.61 -10.84 -5.16
N MET A 197 -8.40 -10.28 -5.24
CA MET A 197 -7.41 -10.58 -6.27
C MET A 197 -7.03 -12.07 -6.29
N ASN A 198 -7.14 -12.75 -5.17
CA ASN A 198 -6.77 -14.14 -4.97
C ASN A 198 -7.97 -15.11 -4.92
N LYS A 199 -9.21 -14.62 -5.04
CA LYS A 199 -10.42 -15.47 -5.06
C LYS A 199 -10.32 -16.68 -6.02
N PRO A 200 -9.82 -16.55 -7.26
CA PRO A 200 -9.73 -17.70 -8.17
C PRO A 200 -8.85 -18.83 -7.62
N LEU A 201 -7.82 -18.50 -6.85
CA LEU A 201 -6.96 -19.50 -6.19
C LEU A 201 -7.67 -20.13 -4.99
N LEU A 202 -8.40 -19.34 -4.20
CA LEU A 202 -9.14 -19.83 -3.04
C LEU A 202 -10.28 -20.79 -3.44
N GLN A 203 -10.85 -20.61 -4.64
CA GLN A 203 -11.93 -21.44 -5.18
C GLN A 203 -11.44 -22.75 -5.84
N ASN A 204 -10.12 -22.93 -6.00
CA ASN A 204 -9.52 -24.16 -6.54
C ASN A 204 -8.70 -24.85 -5.44
N PRO A 205 -9.23 -25.93 -4.81
CA PRO A 205 -8.57 -26.61 -3.69
C PRO A 205 -7.17 -27.14 -4.01
N GLU A 206 -6.95 -27.68 -5.21
CA GLU A 206 -5.63 -28.20 -5.61
C GLU A 206 -4.61 -27.06 -5.77
N ALA A 207 -5.00 -26.00 -6.47
CA ALA A 207 -4.16 -24.82 -6.63
C ALA A 207 -3.87 -24.14 -5.28
N TYR A 208 -4.85 -24.11 -4.38
CA TYR A 208 -4.69 -23.62 -3.00
C TYR A 208 -3.68 -24.46 -2.24
N GLN A 209 -3.81 -25.79 -2.22
CA GLN A 209 -2.89 -26.69 -1.52
C GLN A 209 -1.47 -26.62 -2.08
N ASN A 210 -1.32 -26.57 -3.41
CA ASN A 210 -0.03 -26.37 -4.07
C ASN A 210 0.63 -25.03 -3.69
N PHE A 211 -0.19 -24.01 -3.38
CA PHE A 211 0.30 -22.73 -2.92
C PHE A 211 0.69 -22.78 -1.44
N VAL A 212 -0.16 -23.39 -0.60
CA VAL A 212 0.04 -23.51 0.86
C VAL A 212 1.27 -24.36 1.17
N SER A 213 1.52 -25.44 0.41
CA SER A 213 2.68 -26.32 0.62
C SER A 213 4.03 -25.60 0.54
N LYS A 214 4.07 -24.41 -0.08
CA LYS A 214 5.26 -23.56 -0.19
C LYS A 214 5.36 -22.51 0.92
N ILE A 215 4.41 -22.47 1.85
CA ILE A 215 4.39 -21.51 2.97
C ILE A 215 4.81 -22.26 4.24
N PRO A 216 5.96 -21.97 4.84
CA PRO A 216 6.40 -22.66 6.06
C PRO A 216 5.40 -22.63 7.22
N ILE A 217 4.66 -21.54 7.39
CA ILE A 217 3.58 -21.43 8.40
C ILE A 217 2.36 -22.33 8.04
N GLY A 218 2.25 -22.84 6.80
CA GLY A 218 1.23 -23.81 6.39
C GLY A 218 -0.15 -23.23 6.11
N ARG A 219 -0.30 -21.91 6.01
CA ARG A 219 -1.55 -21.24 5.69
C ARG A 219 -1.31 -19.87 5.02
N TRP A 220 -2.35 -19.33 4.44
CA TRP A 220 -2.35 -17.94 4.00
C TRP A 220 -2.44 -16.99 5.19
N GLY A 221 -1.95 -15.76 4.98
CA GLY A 221 -2.08 -14.67 5.94
C GLY A 221 -3.54 -14.25 6.13
N GLU A 222 -3.92 -14.00 7.37
CA GLU A 222 -5.20 -13.37 7.71
C GLU A 222 -5.07 -11.85 7.57
N MET A 223 -6.16 -11.17 7.21
CA MET A 223 -6.13 -9.76 6.85
C MET A 223 -5.51 -8.88 7.95
N HIS A 224 -5.80 -9.17 9.23
CA HIS A 224 -5.28 -8.42 10.37
C HIS A 224 -3.77 -8.61 10.62
N GLU A 225 -3.14 -9.62 10.03
CA GLU A 225 -1.68 -9.85 10.20
C GLU A 225 -0.82 -8.81 9.49
N ILE A 226 -1.42 -7.93 8.65
CA ILE A 226 -0.75 -6.76 8.09
C ILE A 226 -0.74 -5.54 9.04
N ASP A 227 -1.60 -5.53 10.07
CA ASP A 227 -1.85 -4.36 10.91
C ASP A 227 -0.61 -3.91 11.67
N GLY A 228 0.13 -4.86 12.25
CA GLY A 228 1.32 -4.54 13.03
C GLY A 228 2.40 -3.85 12.20
N VAL A 229 2.66 -4.32 10.99
CA VAL A 229 3.72 -3.76 10.13
C VAL A 229 3.32 -2.40 9.56
N ILE A 230 2.05 -2.21 9.18
CA ILE A 230 1.62 -0.90 8.66
C ILE A 230 1.61 0.16 9.76
N ILE A 231 1.16 -0.16 10.98
CA ILE A 231 1.21 0.75 12.13
C ILE A 231 2.67 1.10 12.46
N PHE A 232 3.56 0.09 12.50
CA PHE A 232 4.98 0.30 12.77
C PHE A 232 5.60 1.28 11.76
N LEU A 233 5.47 1.01 10.46
CA LEU A 233 6.08 1.84 9.42
C LEU A 233 5.46 3.24 9.31
N ALA A 234 4.19 3.39 9.65
CA ALA A 234 3.48 4.66 9.62
C ALA A 234 3.77 5.56 10.83
N SER A 235 4.33 5.02 11.91
CA SER A 235 4.41 5.68 13.21
C SER A 235 5.81 6.21 13.56
N PRO A 236 5.96 6.98 14.65
CA PRO A 236 7.27 7.34 15.22
C PRO A 236 8.14 6.15 15.62
N ALA A 237 7.55 4.95 15.87
CA ALA A 237 8.28 3.75 16.24
C ALA A 237 9.30 3.31 15.17
N SER A 238 9.10 3.70 13.91
CA SER A 238 10.01 3.41 12.79
C SER A 238 10.86 4.62 12.37
N SER A 239 11.07 5.60 13.22
CA SER A 239 11.76 6.86 12.87
C SER A 239 13.19 6.68 12.34
N TYR A 240 13.85 5.57 12.64
CA TYR A 240 15.19 5.22 12.13
C TYR A 240 15.17 4.10 11.07
N VAL A 241 13.98 3.79 10.52
CA VAL A 241 13.76 2.74 9.51
C VAL A 241 13.39 3.40 8.19
N THR A 242 14.31 3.42 7.23
CA THR A 242 14.07 3.96 5.88
C THR A 242 14.85 3.16 4.83
N GLY A 243 14.30 3.05 3.63
CA GLY A 243 14.88 2.27 2.53
C GLY A 243 14.79 0.76 2.72
N THR A 244 14.02 0.27 3.71
CA THR A 244 13.90 -1.16 3.99
C THR A 244 12.71 -1.80 3.27
N THR A 245 12.78 -3.12 3.23
CA THR A 245 11.71 -4.00 2.76
C THR A 245 11.34 -4.95 3.88
N ILE A 246 10.07 -4.92 4.31
CA ILE A 246 9.56 -5.85 5.32
C ILE A 246 8.68 -6.88 4.61
N THR A 247 9.05 -8.15 4.73
CA THR A 247 8.32 -9.26 4.16
C THR A 247 7.35 -9.85 5.19
N VAL A 248 6.09 -10.06 4.76
CA VAL A 248 5.00 -10.63 5.58
C VAL A 248 4.36 -11.73 4.76
N ASP A 249 5.00 -12.90 4.68
CA ASP A 249 4.69 -13.96 3.70
C ASP A 249 4.63 -15.37 4.28
N GLY A 250 4.69 -15.50 5.60
CA GLY A 250 4.68 -16.80 6.26
C GLY A 250 5.94 -17.64 6.01
N GLY A 251 7.04 -17.01 5.59
CA GLY A 251 8.33 -17.65 5.31
C GLY A 251 8.49 -18.13 3.87
N TRP A 252 7.56 -17.80 2.95
CA TRP A 252 7.66 -18.23 1.54
C TRP A 252 9.00 -17.88 0.92
N THR A 253 9.52 -16.67 1.14
CA THR A 253 10.78 -16.21 0.52
C THR A 253 12.03 -16.53 1.34
N ALA A 254 11.89 -17.21 2.46
CA ALA A 254 13.03 -17.58 3.33
C ALA A 254 13.74 -18.88 2.91
N GLN A 255 13.28 -19.54 1.84
CA GLN A 255 13.79 -20.84 1.36
C GLN A 255 14.30 -20.75 -0.07
#